data_e9c28c7b5ad22dfbe96882ce0328d4c7
#
_entry.id   e9c28c7b5ad22dfbe96882ce0328d4c7
#
_cell.length_a   1.000
_cell.length_b   1.000
_cell.length_c   1.000
_cell.angle_alpha   90.00
_cell.angle_beta   90.00
_cell.angle_gamma   90.00
#
_symmetry.space_group_name_H-M   'P 1'
#
loop_
_entity.id
_entity.type
_entity.pdbx_description
1 polymer ?
#
loop_
_entity_poly.entity_id
_entity_poly.type
_entity_poly.pdbx_seq_one_letter_code
_entity_poly.pdbx_strand_id
1 'polypeptide(L)'
;CCHIESTPVGGADYEVVYLGSGGEEDYVGKDVAGKAVLVEVSYAPATPEKAMLASEHHAAAMICMNWGTAEHELICNRGLKAVWGNPTPESFGKIPQIVGISITRKDGEYLKELCLSGEKVVLHMDVQSQREWQTLPQPMGILRGTEEPEKFLLVSAHLDAWCPGVTCNATGDGTMLEMMRVFGQFRDKIKRSIYFIYWN
;
A
#
# COMPACT_ATOMS: atom_id res chain seq x y z
N CYS A 1 3.49 -6.45 3.21
CA CYS A 1 2.89 -5.95 1.96
C CYS A 1 1.58 -6.67 1.67
N CYS A 2 0.74 -6.07 0.85
CA CYS A 2 -0.49 -6.69 0.34
C CYS A 2 -0.53 -6.69 -1.18
N HIS A 3 -1.43 -7.51 -1.77
CA HIS A 3 -1.53 -7.76 -3.22
C HIS A 3 -0.25 -8.39 -3.82
N ILE A 4 0.32 -9.33 -3.08
CA ILE A 4 1.58 -10.01 -3.40
C ILE A 4 1.36 -11.46 -3.82
N GLU A 5 2.37 -12.06 -4.45
CA GLU A 5 2.45 -13.50 -4.68
C GLU A 5 3.01 -14.23 -3.44
N SER A 6 2.80 -15.55 -3.41
CA SER A 6 3.44 -16.43 -2.43
C SER A 6 4.78 -16.92 -2.94
N THR A 7 5.68 -17.22 -2.01
CA THR A 7 6.82 -18.10 -2.29
C THR A 7 6.35 -19.56 -2.43
N PRO A 8 7.17 -20.47 -2.96
CA PRO A 8 6.94 -21.89 -2.75
C PRO A 8 6.77 -22.23 -1.26
N VAL A 9 6.02 -23.28 -0.94
CA VAL A 9 5.86 -23.74 0.43
C VAL A 9 7.22 -24.09 1.04
N GLY A 10 7.53 -23.53 2.19
CA GLY A 10 8.84 -23.64 2.83
C GLY A 10 9.84 -22.57 2.38
N GLY A 11 9.39 -21.61 1.60
CA GLY A 11 10.20 -20.48 1.17
C GLY A 11 11.16 -20.76 0.01
N ALA A 12 11.95 -19.76 -0.30
CA ALA A 12 13.03 -19.84 -1.29
C ALA A 12 14.16 -18.86 -0.95
N ASP A 13 15.34 -19.15 -1.45
CA ASP A 13 16.53 -18.29 -1.28
C ASP A 13 16.62 -17.33 -2.47
N TYR A 14 16.76 -16.04 -2.17
CA TYR A 14 16.88 -15.00 -3.18
C TYR A 14 18.16 -14.18 -2.96
N GLU A 15 18.96 -14.04 -4.02
CA GLU A 15 20.02 -13.03 -4.04
C GLU A 15 19.38 -11.63 -4.01
N VAL A 16 19.95 -10.73 -3.21
CA VAL A 16 19.41 -9.38 -3.05
C VAL A 16 20.21 -8.37 -3.85
N VAL A 17 19.52 -7.53 -4.60
CA VAL A 17 20.09 -6.42 -5.37
C VAL A 17 19.50 -5.11 -4.87
N TYR A 18 20.35 -4.18 -4.43
CA TYR A 18 19.88 -2.85 -4.02
C TYR A 18 19.65 -1.95 -5.24
N LEU A 19 18.44 -1.36 -5.31
CA LEU A 19 17.99 -0.54 -6.43
C LEU A 19 17.65 0.92 -6.05
N GLY A 20 18.09 1.39 -4.87
CA GLY A 20 17.78 2.78 -4.51
C GLY A 20 16.29 3.06 -4.45
N SER A 21 15.82 4.00 -5.24
CA SER A 21 14.40 4.36 -5.30
C SER A 21 13.53 3.31 -6.01
N GLY A 22 14.12 2.41 -6.78
CA GLY A 22 13.42 1.41 -7.58
C GLY A 22 12.69 2.00 -8.80
N GLY A 23 13.18 3.12 -9.32
CA GLY A 23 12.75 3.69 -10.59
C GLY A 23 13.43 3.01 -11.78
N GLU A 24 12.94 3.27 -13.01
CA GLU A 24 13.46 2.64 -14.23
C GLU A 24 14.97 2.82 -14.40
N GLU A 25 15.50 3.98 -14.05
CA GLU A 25 16.93 4.28 -14.16
C GLU A 25 17.79 3.43 -13.20
N ASP A 26 17.22 2.99 -12.09
CA ASP A 26 17.92 2.17 -11.09
C ASP A 26 18.20 0.73 -11.57
N TYR A 27 17.50 0.29 -12.63
CA TYR A 27 17.70 -1.04 -13.25
C TYR A 27 18.81 -1.07 -14.29
N VAL A 28 19.26 0.09 -14.77
CA VAL A 28 20.29 0.17 -15.82
C VAL A 28 21.58 -0.53 -15.39
N GLY A 29 21.99 -1.54 -16.15
CA GLY A 29 23.21 -2.32 -15.91
C GLY A 29 23.11 -3.31 -14.74
N LYS A 30 21.93 -3.53 -14.17
CA LYS A 30 21.72 -4.50 -13.09
C LYS A 30 20.95 -5.72 -13.58
N ASP A 31 21.46 -6.89 -13.26
CA ASP A 31 20.74 -8.15 -13.45
C ASP A 31 19.92 -8.45 -12.20
N VAL A 32 18.58 -8.39 -12.33
CA VAL A 32 17.64 -8.64 -11.23
C VAL A 32 16.72 -9.84 -11.49
N ALA A 33 16.85 -10.48 -12.65
CA ALA A 33 15.98 -11.59 -13.01
C ALA A 33 16.10 -12.75 -12.00
N GLY A 34 14.97 -13.15 -11.42
CA GLY A 34 14.89 -14.20 -10.41
C GLY A 34 15.46 -13.82 -9.03
N LYS A 35 15.86 -12.56 -8.82
CA LYS A 35 16.43 -12.07 -7.58
C LYS A 35 15.40 -11.25 -6.78
N ALA A 36 15.72 -10.95 -5.52
CA ALA A 36 14.99 -9.98 -4.72
C ALA A 36 15.59 -8.59 -4.91
N VAL A 37 14.75 -7.59 -5.11
CA VAL A 37 15.19 -6.19 -5.18
C VAL A 37 14.89 -5.47 -3.88
N LEU A 38 15.90 -4.82 -3.30
CA LEU A 38 15.77 -3.95 -2.12
C LEU A 38 15.54 -2.52 -2.61
N VAL A 39 14.39 -1.95 -2.29
CA VAL A 39 14.00 -0.59 -2.68
C VAL A 39 13.66 0.27 -1.47
N GLU A 40 13.99 1.55 -1.53
CA GLU A 40 13.60 2.53 -0.52
C GLU A 40 12.17 3.02 -0.78
N VAL A 41 11.35 3.07 0.27
CA VAL A 41 10.04 3.72 0.18
C VAL A 41 10.27 5.22 -0.02
N SER A 42 9.69 5.78 -1.06
CA SER A 42 9.83 7.18 -1.48
C SER A 42 8.53 7.68 -2.10
N TYR A 43 8.43 8.99 -2.34
CA TYR A 43 7.28 9.57 -3.02
C TYR A 43 7.21 9.22 -4.51
N ALA A 44 8.37 9.08 -5.15
CA ALA A 44 8.45 8.74 -6.57
C ALA A 44 9.66 7.81 -6.82
N PRO A 45 9.44 6.73 -7.57
CA PRO A 45 8.13 6.23 -7.98
C PRO A 45 7.28 5.77 -6.78
N ALA A 46 5.96 5.71 -6.95
CA ALA A 46 5.07 5.17 -5.94
C ALA A 46 5.31 3.65 -5.75
N THR A 47 5.02 3.12 -4.56
CA THR A 47 5.29 1.70 -4.28
C THR A 47 4.63 0.72 -5.29
N PRO A 48 3.39 0.92 -5.75
CA PRO A 48 2.83 0.08 -6.81
C PRO A 48 3.60 0.14 -8.14
N GLU A 49 4.13 1.30 -8.49
CA GLU A 49 4.94 1.48 -9.68
C GLU A 49 6.29 0.75 -9.56
N LYS A 50 6.96 0.84 -8.40
CA LYS A 50 8.18 0.05 -8.12
C LYS A 50 7.92 -1.45 -8.26
N ALA A 51 6.78 -1.93 -7.76
CA ALA A 51 6.40 -3.34 -7.86
C ALA A 51 6.13 -3.77 -9.31
N MET A 52 5.53 -2.87 -10.10
CA MET A 52 5.33 -3.13 -11.53
C MET A 52 6.67 -3.23 -12.26
N LEU A 53 7.55 -2.24 -12.08
CA LEU A 53 8.88 -2.24 -12.68
C LEU A 53 9.69 -3.48 -12.28
N ALA A 54 9.70 -3.84 -10.99
CA ALA A 54 10.36 -5.05 -10.52
C ALA A 54 9.81 -6.32 -11.21
N SER A 55 8.49 -6.40 -11.37
CA SER A 55 7.85 -7.50 -12.07
C SER A 55 8.20 -7.52 -13.57
N GLU A 56 8.23 -6.38 -14.24
CA GLU A 56 8.59 -6.24 -15.66
C GLU A 56 10.06 -6.58 -15.92
N HIS A 57 10.95 -6.27 -14.99
CA HIS A 57 12.34 -6.68 -15.00
C HIS A 57 12.58 -8.11 -14.48
N HIS A 58 11.51 -8.89 -14.29
CA HIS A 58 11.54 -10.30 -13.88
C HIS A 58 12.19 -10.55 -12.51
N ALA A 59 12.19 -9.57 -11.61
CA ALA A 59 12.55 -9.81 -10.21
C ALA A 59 11.55 -10.78 -9.57
N ALA A 60 12.05 -11.68 -8.72
CA ALA A 60 11.21 -12.65 -8.02
C ALA A 60 10.54 -12.06 -6.77
N ALA A 61 11.19 -11.10 -6.13
CA ALA A 61 10.69 -10.47 -4.92
C ALA A 61 11.07 -8.99 -4.83
N MET A 62 10.27 -8.23 -4.08
CA MET A 62 10.57 -6.84 -3.74
C MET A 62 10.56 -6.67 -2.22
N ILE A 63 11.63 -6.11 -1.68
CA ILE A 63 11.82 -5.79 -0.28
C ILE A 63 11.73 -4.27 -0.14
N CYS A 64 10.69 -3.78 0.55
CA CYS A 64 10.47 -2.36 0.78
C CYS A 64 11.13 -1.95 2.10
N MET A 65 12.24 -1.23 2.04
CA MET A 65 12.83 -0.57 3.19
C MET A 65 11.98 0.64 3.58
N ASN A 66 11.50 0.68 4.81
CA ASN A 66 10.64 1.77 5.27
C ASN A 66 11.39 3.11 5.25
N TRP A 67 10.64 4.19 5.15
CA TRP A 67 11.17 5.55 5.29
C TRP A 67 11.36 5.91 6.77
N GLY A 68 11.89 7.09 7.05
CA GLY A 68 12.19 7.56 8.39
C GLY A 68 13.65 7.35 8.77
N THR A 69 13.91 7.18 10.04
CA THR A 69 15.25 6.95 10.61
C THR A 69 15.38 5.52 11.13
N ALA A 70 16.61 5.05 11.28
CA ALA A 70 16.89 3.72 11.83
C ALA A 70 16.41 3.53 13.29
N GLU A 71 16.13 4.62 13.99
CA GLU A 71 15.59 4.59 15.35
C GLU A 71 14.12 4.16 15.40
N HIS A 72 13.39 4.32 14.28
CA HIS A 72 12.00 3.93 14.16
C HIS A 72 11.90 2.47 13.72
N GLU A 73 11.77 1.56 14.67
CA GLU A 73 11.61 0.12 14.42
C GLU A 73 10.19 -0.24 13.96
N LEU A 74 9.65 0.57 13.06
CA LEU A 74 8.31 0.37 12.52
C LEU A 74 8.37 -0.20 11.11
N ILE A 75 7.47 -1.15 10.84
CA ILE A 75 7.21 -1.66 9.51
C ILE A 75 5.91 -1.06 9.02
N CYS A 76 5.97 -0.28 7.94
CA CYS A 76 4.79 0.21 7.27
C CYS A 76 4.44 -0.74 6.12
N ASN A 77 3.30 -1.39 6.22
CA ASN A 77 2.79 -2.22 5.14
C ASN A 77 2.55 -1.39 3.88
N ARG A 78 2.75 -2.02 2.72
CA ARG A 78 2.58 -1.38 1.42
C ARG A 78 1.68 -2.21 0.51
N GLY A 79 0.82 -1.53 -0.23
CA GLY A 79 0.06 -2.14 -1.32
C GLY A 79 0.90 -2.15 -2.58
N LEU A 80 1.07 -3.31 -3.18
CA LEU A 80 1.89 -3.49 -4.39
C LEU A 80 1.07 -3.55 -5.68
N LYS A 81 -0.24 -3.34 -5.62
CA LYS A 81 -1.08 -3.33 -6.82
C LYS A 81 -0.76 -2.13 -7.72
N ALA A 82 -0.62 -2.36 -9.02
CA ALA A 82 -0.34 -1.32 -10.01
C ALA A 82 -1.54 -0.43 -10.33
N VAL A 83 -2.77 -0.87 -10.03
CA VAL A 83 -4.00 -0.11 -10.28
C VAL A 83 -4.46 0.60 -9.03
N TRP A 84 -4.84 1.87 -9.15
CA TRP A 84 -5.47 2.63 -8.08
C TRP A 84 -6.93 2.17 -7.92
N GLY A 85 -7.34 2.03 -6.68
CA GLY A 85 -8.63 1.45 -6.34
C GLY A 85 -8.63 -0.08 -6.38
N ASN A 86 -9.81 -0.69 -6.32
CA ASN A 86 -9.94 -2.14 -6.44
C ASN A 86 -9.81 -2.57 -7.91
N PRO A 87 -9.01 -3.60 -8.23
CA PRO A 87 -8.94 -4.12 -9.58
C PRO A 87 -10.32 -4.68 -10.00
N THR A 88 -10.62 -4.61 -11.27
CA THR A 88 -11.77 -5.31 -11.87
C THR A 88 -11.34 -6.67 -12.41
N PRO A 89 -12.27 -7.58 -12.75
CA PRO A 89 -11.91 -8.83 -13.42
C PRO A 89 -10.99 -8.61 -14.63
N GLU A 90 -11.21 -7.54 -15.41
CA GLU A 90 -10.45 -7.21 -16.60
C GLU A 90 -9.04 -6.65 -16.27
N SER A 91 -8.90 -5.98 -15.14
CA SER A 91 -7.63 -5.37 -14.71
C SER A 91 -6.85 -6.22 -13.71
N PHE A 92 -7.41 -7.34 -13.23
CA PHE A 92 -6.79 -8.19 -12.21
C PHE A 92 -5.41 -8.70 -12.64
N GLY A 93 -5.25 -9.07 -13.91
CA GLY A 93 -3.98 -9.52 -14.47
C GLY A 93 -2.88 -8.46 -14.54
N LYS A 94 -3.22 -7.18 -14.29
CA LYS A 94 -2.25 -6.07 -14.22
C LYS A 94 -1.62 -5.89 -12.84
N ILE A 95 -2.11 -6.62 -11.83
CA ILE A 95 -1.47 -6.63 -10.50
C ILE A 95 -0.09 -7.26 -10.65
N PRO A 96 0.98 -6.63 -10.09
CA PRO A 96 2.32 -7.19 -10.18
C PRO A 96 2.40 -8.62 -9.67
N GLN A 97 3.04 -9.50 -10.43
CA GLN A 97 3.24 -10.92 -10.11
C GLN A 97 4.55 -11.07 -9.36
N ILE A 98 4.62 -10.55 -8.14
CA ILE A 98 5.85 -10.48 -7.37
C ILE A 98 5.58 -10.75 -5.88
N VAL A 99 6.50 -11.46 -5.24
CA VAL A 99 6.55 -11.58 -3.78
C VAL A 99 6.97 -10.23 -3.19
N GLY A 100 6.37 -9.82 -2.08
CA GLY A 100 6.71 -8.53 -1.48
C GLY A 100 6.70 -8.54 0.04
N ILE A 101 7.72 -7.97 0.64
CA ILE A 101 7.79 -7.73 2.08
C ILE A 101 8.16 -6.27 2.38
N SER A 102 7.79 -5.82 3.57
CA SER A 102 8.27 -4.56 4.13
C SER A 102 9.16 -4.87 5.34
N ILE A 103 10.23 -4.13 5.46
CA ILE A 103 11.18 -4.24 6.58
C ILE A 103 11.38 -2.88 7.24
N THR A 104 11.96 -2.87 8.42
CA THR A 104 12.31 -1.64 9.13
C THR A 104 13.34 -0.84 8.34
N ARG A 105 13.47 0.45 8.63
CA ARG A 105 14.55 1.26 8.05
C ARG A 105 15.92 0.72 8.47
N LYS A 106 16.09 0.33 9.73
CA LYS A 106 17.32 -0.21 10.30
C LYS A 106 17.81 -1.46 9.57
N ASP A 107 16.90 -2.45 9.38
CA ASP A 107 17.26 -3.67 8.68
C ASP A 107 17.55 -3.41 7.20
N GLY A 108 16.80 -2.47 6.61
CA GLY A 108 17.02 -2.06 5.23
C GLY A 108 18.38 -1.39 5.01
N GLU A 109 18.81 -0.50 5.90
CA GLU A 109 20.13 0.12 5.81
C GLU A 109 21.24 -0.93 5.98
N TYR A 110 21.08 -1.88 6.88
CA TYR A 110 22.03 -2.99 7.04
C TYR A 110 22.16 -3.82 5.76
N LEU A 111 21.03 -4.22 5.15
CA LEU A 111 21.04 -4.95 3.88
C LEU A 111 21.63 -4.13 2.73
N LYS A 112 21.31 -2.84 2.69
CA LYS A 112 21.88 -1.90 1.72
C LYS A 112 23.40 -1.84 1.81
N GLU A 113 23.93 -1.71 3.02
CA GLU A 113 25.39 -1.70 3.26
C GLU A 113 26.04 -2.98 2.76
N LEU A 114 25.46 -4.14 3.06
CA LEU A 114 25.95 -5.43 2.56
C LEU A 114 25.92 -5.50 1.03
N CYS A 115 24.81 -5.09 0.39
CA CYS A 115 24.74 -5.06 -1.06
C CYS A 115 25.78 -4.13 -1.71
N LEU A 116 26.08 -3.00 -1.05
CA LEU A 116 27.06 -2.02 -1.54
C LEU A 116 28.50 -2.41 -1.27
N SER A 117 28.77 -3.31 -0.31
CA SER A 117 30.11 -3.82 -0.04
C SER A 117 30.65 -4.73 -1.16
N GLY A 118 29.79 -5.15 -2.06
CA GLY A 118 30.11 -6.09 -3.14
C GLY A 118 29.99 -7.56 -2.73
N GLU A 119 29.52 -7.83 -1.53
CA GLU A 119 29.22 -9.19 -1.08
C GLU A 119 27.93 -9.72 -1.72
N LYS A 120 27.89 -11.02 -1.93
CA LYS A 120 26.67 -11.68 -2.37
C LYS A 120 25.74 -11.86 -1.16
N VAL A 121 24.67 -11.09 -1.13
CA VAL A 121 23.64 -11.17 -0.10
C VAL A 121 22.55 -12.13 -0.54
N VAL A 122 22.22 -13.11 0.27
CA VAL A 122 21.13 -14.07 0.03
C VAL A 122 20.20 -14.07 1.22
N LEU A 123 18.89 -13.94 0.98
CA LEU A 123 17.86 -14.03 1.99
C LEU A 123 16.94 -15.22 1.72
N HIS A 124 16.66 -15.98 2.77
CA HIS A 124 15.55 -16.92 2.75
C HIS A 124 14.24 -16.20 3.03
N MET A 125 13.27 -16.34 2.14
CA MET A 125 11.95 -15.73 2.28
C MET A 125 10.88 -16.80 2.21
N ASP A 126 10.04 -16.91 3.25
CA ASP A 126 8.83 -17.72 3.25
C ASP A 126 7.62 -16.79 3.43
N VAL A 127 6.91 -16.56 2.35
CA VAL A 127 5.77 -15.65 2.28
C VAL A 127 4.58 -16.41 1.72
N GLN A 128 3.53 -16.51 2.52
CA GLN A 128 2.27 -17.11 2.11
C GLN A 128 1.18 -16.05 2.07
N SER A 129 0.53 -15.89 0.95
CA SER A 129 -0.55 -14.92 0.73
C SER A 129 -1.68 -15.54 -0.07
N GLN A 130 -2.86 -14.97 0.07
CA GLN A 130 -4.02 -15.33 -0.71
C GLN A 130 -4.64 -14.05 -1.28
N ARG A 131 -4.90 -14.04 -2.58
CA ARG A 131 -5.62 -12.96 -3.25
C ARG A 131 -6.97 -13.47 -3.70
N GLU A 132 -8.02 -12.88 -3.17
CA GLU A 132 -9.39 -13.27 -3.50
C GLU A 132 -10.33 -12.08 -3.44
N TRP A 133 -11.51 -12.23 -4.04
CA TRP A 133 -12.58 -11.25 -3.92
C TRP A 133 -13.26 -11.41 -2.56
N GLN A 134 -13.34 -10.30 -1.82
CA GLN A 134 -13.99 -10.23 -0.51
C GLN A 134 -15.13 -9.22 -0.53
N THR A 135 -16.18 -9.48 0.23
CA THR A 135 -17.22 -8.48 0.51
C THR A 135 -16.86 -7.76 1.81
N LEU A 136 -16.62 -6.47 1.72
CA LEU A 136 -16.30 -5.63 2.85
C LEU A 136 -17.48 -4.74 3.22
N PRO A 137 -17.84 -4.60 4.52
CA PRO A 137 -18.85 -3.65 4.96
C PRO A 137 -18.32 -2.23 4.79
N GLN A 138 -19.13 -1.37 4.20
CA GLN A 138 -18.79 0.04 4.01
C GLN A 138 -19.81 0.92 4.71
N PRO A 139 -19.53 1.43 5.92
CA PRO A 139 -20.44 2.29 6.65
C PRO A 139 -20.72 3.58 5.89
N MET A 140 -21.99 4.00 5.90
CA MET A 140 -22.41 5.23 5.27
C MET A 140 -23.49 5.91 6.10
N GLY A 141 -23.36 7.23 6.31
CA GLY A 141 -24.38 8.09 6.89
C GLY A 141 -24.95 9.05 5.84
N ILE A 142 -26.24 9.30 5.87
CA ILE A 142 -26.91 10.20 4.94
C ILE A 142 -27.73 11.22 5.68
N LEU A 143 -27.47 12.50 5.43
CA LEU A 143 -28.37 13.60 5.76
C LEU A 143 -29.08 14.02 4.48
N ARG A 144 -30.39 13.76 4.42
CA ARG A 144 -31.18 14.08 3.22
C ARG A 144 -31.46 15.57 3.14
N GLY A 145 -31.29 16.10 1.93
CA GLY A 145 -31.59 17.49 1.60
C GLY A 145 -33.10 17.77 1.58
N THR A 146 -33.47 19.00 1.86
CA THR A 146 -34.88 19.45 1.94
C THR A 146 -35.41 20.03 0.62
N GLU A 147 -34.50 20.51 -0.27
CA GLU A 147 -34.90 21.16 -1.52
C GLU A 147 -34.45 20.33 -2.76
N GLU A 148 -33.20 19.85 -2.76
CA GLU A 148 -32.61 19.09 -3.87
C GLU A 148 -31.99 17.77 -3.33
N PRO A 149 -32.80 16.84 -2.80
CA PRO A 149 -32.32 15.62 -2.13
C PRO A 149 -31.56 14.64 -3.06
N GLU A 150 -31.76 14.75 -4.37
CA GLU A 150 -31.06 13.96 -5.40
C GLU A 150 -29.64 14.46 -5.68
N LYS A 151 -29.32 15.70 -5.33
CA LYS A 151 -27.97 16.26 -5.37
C LYS A 151 -27.30 16.09 -4.02
N PHE A 152 -26.03 15.78 -4.04
CA PHE A 152 -25.32 15.54 -2.79
C PHE A 152 -23.90 16.10 -2.76
N LEU A 153 -23.43 16.35 -1.55
CA LEU A 153 -22.03 16.53 -1.20
C LEU A 153 -21.53 15.21 -0.64
N LEU A 154 -20.37 14.77 -1.11
CA LEU A 154 -19.68 13.59 -0.59
C LEU A 154 -18.59 14.05 0.39
N VAL A 155 -18.65 13.54 1.60
CA VAL A 155 -17.60 13.66 2.62
C VAL A 155 -17.11 12.24 2.89
N SER A 156 -15.82 12.00 2.78
CA SER A 156 -15.30 10.65 2.92
C SER A 156 -13.95 10.60 3.64
N ALA A 157 -13.71 9.48 4.30
CA ALA A 157 -12.45 9.11 4.92
C ALA A 157 -12.27 7.59 4.77
N HIS A 158 -11.06 7.08 4.96
CA HIS A 158 -10.86 5.64 4.97
C HIS A 158 -10.88 5.07 6.39
N LEU A 159 -11.54 3.94 6.58
CA LEU A 159 -11.75 3.30 7.88
C LEU A 159 -10.61 2.35 8.25
N ASP A 160 -9.96 1.77 7.26
CA ASP A 160 -8.87 0.83 7.44
C ASP A 160 -7.59 1.50 7.95
N ALA A 161 -6.70 0.71 8.54
CA ALA A 161 -5.37 1.15 8.94
C ALA A 161 -4.34 0.02 8.79
N TRP A 162 -3.11 0.35 8.43
CA TRP A 162 -2.00 -0.60 8.33
C TRP A 162 -1.50 -1.11 9.68
N CYS A 163 -1.69 -0.31 10.73
CA CYS A 163 -1.35 -0.54 12.13
C CYS A 163 -2.20 0.41 12.96
N PRO A 164 -2.05 0.51 14.30
CA PRO A 164 -2.78 1.52 15.05
C PRO A 164 -2.64 2.90 14.39
N GLY A 165 -3.71 3.34 13.73
CA GLY A 165 -3.69 4.46 12.79
C GLY A 165 -4.39 5.69 13.34
N VAL A 166 -3.90 6.29 14.46
CA VAL A 166 -4.52 7.47 15.04
C VAL A 166 -4.64 8.60 14.02
N THR A 167 -3.56 8.95 13.35
CA THR A 167 -3.56 10.01 12.33
C THR A 167 -4.10 9.52 10.99
N CYS A 168 -3.80 8.28 10.60
CA CYS A 168 -4.22 7.70 9.34
C CYS A 168 -5.00 6.38 9.61
N ASN A 169 -6.36 6.42 9.86
CA ASN A 169 -7.13 7.64 9.63
C ASN A 169 -8.19 7.91 10.73
N ALA A 170 -8.01 7.44 11.97
CA ALA A 170 -9.00 7.60 13.04
C ALA A 170 -9.37 9.07 13.32
N THR A 171 -8.44 10.01 13.12
CA THR A 171 -8.73 11.45 13.24
C THR A 171 -9.67 11.93 12.14
N GLY A 172 -9.54 11.45 10.91
CA GLY A 172 -10.46 11.73 9.81
C GLY A 172 -11.85 11.18 10.09
N ASP A 173 -11.92 9.94 10.54
CA ASP A 173 -13.17 9.27 10.88
C ASP A 173 -13.90 9.98 12.04
N GLY A 174 -13.15 10.34 13.09
CA GLY A 174 -13.68 11.10 14.23
C GLY A 174 -14.21 12.47 13.80
N THR A 175 -13.50 13.16 12.91
CA THR A 175 -13.94 14.44 12.35
C THR A 175 -15.25 14.28 11.58
N MET A 176 -15.36 13.24 10.75
CA MET A 176 -16.60 12.97 9.99
C MET A 176 -17.78 12.65 10.91
N LEU A 177 -17.59 11.86 11.96
CA LEU A 177 -18.62 11.57 12.95
C LEU A 177 -19.12 12.86 13.62
N GLU A 178 -18.22 13.75 13.99
CA GLU A 178 -18.58 15.04 14.58
C GLU A 178 -19.30 15.95 13.57
N MET A 179 -18.86 15.97 12.31
CA MET A 179 -19.57 16.69 11.25
C MET A 179 -20.99 16.17 11.08
N MET A 180 -21.20 14.85 11.07
CA MET A 180 -22.54 14.25 11.00
C MET A 180 -23.40 14.69 12.19
N ARG A 181 -22.85 14.67 13.39
CA ARG A 181 -23.54 15.09 14.60
C ARG A 181 -23.96 16.55 14.55
N VAL A 182 -23.05 17.43 14.14
CA VAL A 182 -23.31 18.89 14.05
C VAL A 182 -24.31 19.18 12.95
N PHE A 183 -24.11 18.70 11.73
CA PHE A 183 -25.04 18.93 10.62
C PHE A 183 -26.40 18.31 10.85
N GLY A 184 -26.47 17.20 11.58
CA GLY A 184 -27.73 16.58 11.97
C GLY A 184 -28.63 17.47 12.82
N GLN A 185 -28.09 18.44 13.56
CA GLN A 185 -28.84 19.45 14.32
C GLN A 185 -29.49 20.51 13.42
N PHE A 186 -29.00 20.65 12.19
CA PHE A 186 -29.46 21.64 11.22
C PHE A 186 -30.09 20.99 9.97
N ARG A 187 -30.52 19.72 10.07
CA ARG A 187 -31.01 18.93 8.93
C ARG A 187 -32.11 19.62 8.12
N ASP A 188 -32.96 20.42 8.78
CA ASP A 188 -34.06 21.20 8.14
C ASP A 188 -33.55 22.38 7.30
N LYS A 189 -32.28 22.75 7.42
CA LYS A 189 -31.63 23.84 6.67
C LYS A 189 -30.71 23.30 5.58
N ILE A 190 -30.52 21.99 5.52
CA ILE A 190 -29.64 21.35 4.51
C ILE A 190 -30.44 21.22 3.21
N LYS A 191 -30.06 21.99 2.20
CA LYS A 191 -30.77 22.00 0.90
C LYS A 191 -30.50 20.77 0.08
N ARG A 192 -29.22 20.34 -0.03
CA ARG A 192 -28.76 19.15 -0.74
C ARG A 192 -28.40 18.07 0.26
N SER A 193 -28.45 16.82 -0.18
CA SER A 193 -28.03 15.71 0.67
C SER A 193 -26.53 15.76 1.00
N ILE A 194 -26.14 15.21 2.14
CA ILE A 194 -24.73 15.00 2.50
C ILE A 194 -24.55 13.51 2.75
N TYR A 195 -23.62 12.89 2.03
CA TYR A 195 -23.22 11.50 2.17
C TYR A 195 -21.89 11.46 2.89
N PHE A 196 -21.80 10.71 3.98
CA PHE A 196 -20.59 10.45 4.73
C PHE A 196 -20.23 8.99 4.52
N ILE A 197 -19.14 8.70 3.80
CA ILE A 197 -18.73 7.35 3.46
C ILE A 197 -17.37 7.03 4.08
N TYR A 198 -17.31 5.89 4.78
CA TYR A 198 -16.09 5.36 5.36
C TYR A 198 -15.60 4.21 4.48
N TRP A 199 -14.55 4.47 3.72
CA TRP A 199 -13.98 3.50 2.78
C TRP A 199 -13.15 2.42 3.50
N ASN A 200 -13.18 1.20 2.98
CA ASN A 200 -12.27 0.11 3.37
C ASN A 200 -11.16 -0.06 2.32
#